data_3ac926d995e29fabcb21f77628d14be8
#
_entry.id   3ac926d995e29fabcb21f77628d14be8
#
_cell.length_a   1.000
_cell.length_b   1.000
_cell.length_c   1.000
_cell.angle_alpha   90.00
_cell.angle_beta   90.00
_cell.angle_gamma   90.00
#
_symmetry.space_group_name_H-M   'P 1'
#
loop_
_entity.id
_entity.type
_entity.pdbx_description
1 polymer ?
#
loop_
_entity_poly.entity_id
_entity_poly.type
_entity_poly.pdbx_seq_one_letter_code
_entity_poly.pdbx_strand_id
1 'polypeptide(L)'
;MTYAAYDVYCTNHDWNTLDKILELDAHGYYMMNILDYLVGNTDRHWENWGLLVDNETNQPIRLHHLMDFNRAFQQYDILDGASCLTVGKRHLRQREAALEAVRNIDLNQLHNVDGTIFRGYKIRKDLFKIRLTILTSETSKMEI
;
A
#
# COMPACT_ATOMS: atom_id res chain seq x y z
N MET A 1 -5.88 -22.77 1.93
CA MET A 1 -4.99 -21.62 1.66
C MET A 1 -4.48 -21.05 2.96
N THR A 2 -3.24 -20.64 2.98
CA THR A 2 -2.58 -20.18 4.20
C THR A 2 -1.88 -18.85 3.94
N TYR A 3 -1.91 -17.97 4.94
CA TYR A 3 -1.11 -16.75 4.94
C TYR A 3 0.37 -17.08 5.21
N ALA A 4 1.26 -16.50 4.42
CA ALA A 4 2.69 -16.53 4.67
C ALA A 4 3.23 -15.10 4.66
N ALA A 5 3.82 -14.67 5.78
CA ALA A 5 4.44 -13.36 5.86
C ALA A 5 5.52 -13.21 4.78
N TYR A 6 5.61 -12.03 4.18
CA TYR A 6 6.54 -11.76 3.07
C TYR A 6 7.98 -12.15 3.43
N ASP A 7 8.45 -11.71 4.59
CA ASP A 7 9.82 -11.99 5.05
C ASP A 7 10.09 -13.50 5.17
N VAL A 8 9.17 -14.22 5.81
CA VAL A 8 9.29 -15.67 6.01
C VAL A 8 9.26 -16.40 4.67
N TYR A 9 8.33 -16.05 3.77
CA TYR A 9 8.22 -16.69 2.49
C TYR A 9 9.46 -16.47 1.62
N CYS A 10 9.96 -15.25 1.59
CA CYS A 10 11.15 -14.91 0.80
C CYS A 10 12.39 -15.67 1.29
N THR A 11 12.56 -15.80 2.60
CA THR A 11 13.67 -16.56 3.19
C THR A 11 13.61 -18.03 2.80
N ASN A 12 12.41 -18.65 2.88
CA ASN A 12 12.24 -20.07 2.61
C ASN A 12 12.28 -20.45 1.13
N HIS A 13 12.00 -19.49 0.22
CA HIS A 13 11.86 -19.75 -1.22
C HIS A 13 12.87 -19.00 -2.07
N ASP A 14 13.89 -18.40 -1.44
CA ASP A 14 14.93 -17.62 -2.12
C ASP A 14 14.36 -16.48 -3.01
N TRP A 15 13.30 -15.85 -2.54
CA TRP A 15 12.70 -14.68 -3.17
C TRP A 15 13.39 -13.42 -2.64
N ASN A 16 14.41 -12.97 -3.29
CA ASN A 16 15.23 -11.87 -2.81
C ASN A 16 14.91 -10.51 -3.48
N THR A 17 13.91 -10.46 -4.36
CA THR A 17 13.56 -9.24 -5.09
C THR A 17 12.07 -8.95 -5.05
N LEU A 18 11.76 -7.65 -5.12
CA LEU A 18 10.39 -7.17 -5.24
C LEU A 18 9.75 -7.57 -6.58
N ASP A 19 10.56 -7.86 -7.60
CA ASP A 19 10.08 -8.24 -8.91
C ASP A 19 9.15 -9.45 -8.88
N LYS A 20 9.41 -10.42 -8.00
CA LYS A 20 8.56 -11.58 -7.83
C LYS A 20 7.15 -11.22 -7.36
N ILE A 21 7.04 -10.25 -6.46
CA ILE A 21 5.76 -9.74 -5.96
C ILE A 21 5.02 -9.04 -7.09
N LEU A 22 5.70 -8.22 -7.88
CA LEU A 22 5.08 -7.50 -8.99
C LEU A 22 4.60 -8.45 -10.09
N GLU A 23 5.34 -9.52 -10.37
CA GLU A 23 4.90 -10.55 -11.30
C GLU A 23 3.65 -11.28 -10.81
N LEU A 24 3.57 -11.54 -9.50
CA LEU A 24 2.48 -12.29 -8.90
C LEU A 24 1.22 -11.45 -8.75
N ASP A 25 1.33 -10.25 -8.20
CA ASP A 25 0.19 -9.41 -7.83
C ASP A 25 0.58 -7.93 -7.75
N ALA A 26 0.86 -7.33 -8.91
CA ALA A 26 1.22 -5.92 -8.98
C ALA A 26 0.10 -5.03 -8.43
N HIS A 27 -1.17 -5.34 -8.75
CA HIS A 27 -2.31 -4.56 -8.28
C HIS A 27 -2.38 -4.52 -6.75
N GLY A 28 -2.28 -5.68 -6.10
CA GLY A 28 -2.30 -5.77 -4.64
C GLY A 28 -1.16 -5.00 -3.98
N TYR A 29 0.03 -5.11 -4.54
CA TYR A 29 1.21 -4.39 -4.03
C TYR A 29 1.05 -2.87 -4.14
N TYR A 30 0.65 -2.38 -5.30
CA TYR A 30 0.47 -0.95 -5.50
C TYR A 30 -0.69 -0.38 -4.66
N MET A 31 -1.79 -1.12 -4.55
CA MET A 31 -2.91 -0.72 -3.68
C MET A 31 -2.48 -0.63 -2.22
N MET A 32 -1.62 -1.52 -1.75
CA MET A 32 -1.07 -1.45 -0.40
C MET A 32 -0.34 -0.12 -0.16
N ASN A 33 0.53 0.28 -1.07
CA ASN A 33 1.27 1.53 -0.93
C ASN A 33 0.35 2.75 -1.01
N ILE A 34 -0.67 2.72 -1.86
CA ILE A 34 -1.67 3.79 -1.94
C ILE A 34 -2.44 3.91 -0.64
N LEU A 35 -2.97 2.82 -0.12
CA LEU A 35 -3.78 2.82 1.10
C LEU A 35 -2.96 3.23 2.31
N ASP A 36 -1.75 2.70 2.45
CA ASP A 36 -0.87 3.06 3.57
C ASP A 36 -0.52 4.55 3.56
N TYR A 37 -0.35 5.17 2.39
CA TYR A 37 -0.18 6.61 2.28
C TYR A 37 -1.46 7.36 2.67
N LEU A 38 -2.61 6.98 2.10
CA LEU A 38 -3.86 7.68 2.35
C LEU A 38 -4.25 7.70 3.82
N VAL A 39 -4.05 6.59 4.53
CA VAL A 39 -4.39 6.48 5.95
C VAL A 39 -3.21 6.75 6.90
N GLY A 40 -2.02 6.95 6.35
CA GLY A 40 -0.82 7.21 7.16
C GLY A 40 -0.42 6.05 8.05
N ASN A 41 -0.49 4.82 7.52
CA ASN A 41 -0.06 3.65 8.27
C ASN A 41 1.48 3.61 8.32
N THR A 42 2.06 3.82 9.49
CA THR A 42 3.51 3.92 9.66
C THR A 42 4.18 2.59 10.00
N ASP A 43 3.43 1.51 10.05
CA ASP A 43 3.92 0.22 10.55
C ASP A 43 3.79 -0.91 9.52
N ARG A 44 3.86 -0.59 8.22
CA ARG A 44 3.85 -1.63 7.17
C ARG A 44 5.26 -2.15 6.95
N HIS A 45 5.68 -3.10 7.79
CA HIS A 45 6.97 -3.76 7.68
C HIS A 45 6.81 -5.18 7.07
N TRP A 46 7.92 -5.86 6.86
CA TRP A 46 7.97 -7.15 6.16
C TRP A 46 7.21 -8.29 6.83
N GLU A 47 6.84 -8.14 8.10
CA GLU A 47 6.14 -9.17 8.87
C GLU A 47 4.62 -9.00 8.89
N ASN A 48 4.08 -7.84 8.51
CA ASN A 48 2.64 -7.58 8.59
C ASN A 48 1.94 -7.45 7.23
N TRP A 49 2.59 -7.93 6.18
CA TRP A 49 1.97 -8.20 4.90
C TRP A 49 2.56 -9.47 4.30
N GLY A 50 1.88 -10.09 3.36
CA GLY A 50 2.38 -11.34 2.84
C GLY A 50 1.51 -11.93 1.75
N LEU A 51 1.69 -13.20 1.55
CA LEU A 51 1.15 -13.95 0.43
C LEU A 51 0.06 -14.92 0.89
N LEU A 52 -0.92 -15.11 0.02
CA LEU A 52 -1.85 -16.22 0.12
C LEU A 52 -1.25 -17.40 -0.63
N VAL A 53 -1.04 -18.51 0.06
CA VAL A 53 -0.35 -19.68 -0.44
C VAL A 53 -1.30 -20.87 -0.52
N ASP A 54 -1.24 -21.62 -1.61
CA ASP A 54 -1.98 -22.87 -1.75
C ASP A 54 -1.37 -23.95 -0.85
N ASN A 55 -2.21 -24.60 -0.03
CA ASN A 55 -1.76 -25.57 0.96
C ASN A 55 -1.24 -26.88 0.36
N GLU A 56 -1.74 -27.24 -0.83
CA GLU A 56 -1.35 -28.50 -1.48
C GLU A 56 -0.07 -28.35 -2.28
N THR A 57 0.06 -27.26 -3.03
CA THR A 57 1.20 -27.04 -3.93
C THR A 57 2.30 -26.18 -3.31
N ASN A 58 2.01 -25.50 -2.20
CA ASN A 58 2.88 -24.50 -1.56
C ASN A 58 3.28 -23.36 -2.50
N GLN A 59 2.46 -23.08 -3.50
CA GLN A 59 2.70 -22.01 -4.45
C GLN A 59 1.92 -20.74 -4.06
N PRO A 60 2.51 -19.54 -4.25
CA PRO A 60 1.81 -18.30 -3.97
C PRO A 60 0.73 -18.04 -5.01
N ILE A 61 -0.42 -17.55 -4.57
CA ILE A 61 -1.59 -17.25 -5.42
C ILE A 61 -1.65 -15.76 -5.70
N ARG A 62 -1.56 -14.94 -4.66
CA ARG A 62 -1.62 -13.47 -4.70
C ARG A 62 -1.19 -12.91 -3.35
N LEU A 63 -1.16 -11.58 -3.23
CA LEU A 63 -1.05 -10.98 -1.91
C LEU A 63 -2.27 -11.34 -1.06
N HIS A 64 -2.03 -11.61 0.21
CA HIS A 64 -3.10 -11.74 1.19
C HIS A 64 -3.81 -10.39 1.35
N HIS A 65 -5.08 -10.41 1.75
CA HIS A 65 -5.81 -9.18 2.07
C HIS A 65 -5.01 -8.34 3.05
N LEU A 66 -5.03 -7.03 2.84
CA LEU A 66 -4.33 -6.10 3.72
C LEU A 66 -4.93 -6.15 5.12
N MET A 67 -4.06 -6.12 6.10
CA MET A 67 -4.41 -6.17 7.52
C MET A 67 -3.46 -5.31 8.32
N ASP A 68 -3.70 -5.20 9.62
CA ASP A 68 -2.84 -4.50 10.56
C ASP A 68 -2.65 -3.02 10.24
N PHE A 69 -3.76 -2.29 10.24
CA PHE A 69 -3.78 -0.84 10.12
C PHE A 69 -3.78 -0.13 11.50
N ASN A 70 -3.20 -0.77 12.52
CA ASN A 70 -3.23 -0.28 13.90
C ASN A 70 -2.60 1.11 14.06
N ARG A 71 -1.66 1.46 13.20
CA ARG A 71 -0.99 2.76 13.22
C ARG A 71 -1.53 3.76 12.21
N ALA A 72 -2.65 3.47 11.59
CA ALA A 72 -3.32 4.42 10.71
C ALA A 72 -3.74 5.66 11.49
N PHE A 73 -3.48 6.83 10.91
CA PHE A 73 -3.81 8.15 11.46
C PHE A 73 -3.13 8.53 12.78
N GLN A 74 -2.16 7.78 13.26
CA GLN A 74 -1.48 8.11 14.53
C GLN A 74 -0.51 9.28 14.38
N GLN A 75 0.30 9.29 13.34
CA GLN A 75 1.22 10.38 13.02
C GLN A 75 0.82 10.98 11.67
N TYR A 76 -0.38 11.55 11.63
CA TYR A 76 -1.02 12.00 10.41
C TYR A 76 -0.97 13.53 10.32
N ASP A 77 0.25 14.06 10.18
CA ASP A 77 0.54 15.49 10.19
C ASP A 77 1.49 15.95 9.07
N ILE A 78 2.15 14.99 8.40
CA ILE A 78 3.12 15.30 7.33
C ILE A 78 2.53 14.86 5.98
N LEU A 79 2.54 15.78 5.00
CA LEU A 79 1.99 15.50 3.68
C LEU A 79 2.69 14.36 2.96
N ASP A 80 4.00 14.24 3.09
CA ASP A 80 4.78 13.19 2.42
C ASP A 80 4.66 11.82 3.09
N GLY A 81 4.09 11.77 4.28
CA GLY A 81 3.98 10.55 5.06
C GLY A 81 5.30 10.09 5.65
N ALA A 82 5.31 8.90 6.19
CA ALA A 82 6.49 8.28 6.76
C ALA A 82 7.39 7.65 5.67
N SER A 83 8.53 7.10 6.08
CA SER A 83 9.33 6.26 5.20
C SER A 83 8.55 5.02 4.78
N CYS A 84 8.59 4.70 3.50
CA CYS A 84 7.92 3.52 2.97
C CYS A 84 8.80 2.29 3.17
N LEU A 85 8.30 1.30 3.89
CA LEU A 85 9.06 0.11 4.24
C LEU A 85 8.86 -1.06 3.25
N THR A 86 8.05 -0.88 2.21
CA THR A 86 7.70 -1.94 1.27
C THR A 86 8.41 -1.85 -0.08
N VAL A 87 9.31 -0.88 -0.25
CA VAL A 87 9.97 -0.59 -1.54
C VAL A 87 11.38 -1.18 -1.65
N GLY A 88 11.71 -2.15 -0.82
CA GLY A 88 13.01 -2.80 -0.82
C GLY A 88 14.13 -1.87 -0.35
N LYS A 89 15.22 -1.81 -1.11
CA LYS A 89 16.39 -1.01 -0.75
C LYS A 89 16.26 0.48 -1.09
N ARG A 90 15.18 0.89 -1.74
CA ARG A 90 14.95 2.29 -2.07
C ARG A 90 14.50 3.06 -0.84
N HIS A 91 14.93 4.30 -0.71
CA HIS A 91 14.58 5.17 0.41
C HIS A 91 13.49 6.16 0.00
N LEU A 92 12.26 5.66 -0.15
CA LEU A 92 11.12 6.48 -0.55
C LEU A 92 10.24 6.84 0.65
N ARG A 93 9.64 8.03 0.58
CA ARG A 93 8.51 8.38 1.46
C ARG A 93 7.24 7.74 0.92
N GLN A 94 6.22 7.62 1.78
CA GLN A 94 4.94 7.04 1.38
C GLN A 94 4.30 7.76 0.18
N ARG A 95 4.41 9.09 0.11
CA ARG A 95 3.90 9.87 -1.01
C ARG A 95 4.54 9.43 -2.34
N GLU A 96 5.85 9.30 -2.35
CA GLU A 96 6.59 8.89 -3.56
C GLU A 96 6.21 7.48 -4.00
N ALA A 97 6.11 6.55 -3.06
CA ALA A 97 5.69 5.19 -3.34
C ALA A 97 4.25 5.13 -3.86
N ALA A 98 3.35 5.92 -3.30
CA ALA A 98 1.97 6.00 -3.74
C ALA A 98 1.84 6.64 -5.13
N LEU A 99 2.61 7.68 -5.43
CA LEU A 99 2.64 8.29 -6.76
C LEU A 99 3.14 7.30 -7.82
N GLU A 100 4.17 6.54 -7.53
CA GLU A 100 4.62 5.46 -8.41
C GLU A 100 3.51 4.42 -8.62
N ALA A 101 2.81 4.05 -7.54
CA ALA A 101 1.73 3.09 -7.59
C ALA A 101 0.57 3.52 -8.50
N VAL A 102 0.13 4.79 -8.41
CA VAL A 102 -0.98 5.28 -9.25
C VAL A 102 -0.64 5.34 -10.74
N ARG A 103 0.64 5.38 -11.08
CA ARG A 103 1.07 5.30 -12.49
C ARG A 103 0.92 3.90 -13.07
N ASN A 104 0.71 2.90 -12.24
CA ASN A 104 0.69 1.49 -12.63
C ASN A 104 -0.66 0.82 -12.46
N ILE A 105 -1.64 1.45 -11.82
CA ILE A 105 -2.97 0.88 -11.60
C ILE A 105 -4.08 1.91 -11.84
N ASP A 106 -5.31 1.42 -12.03
CA ASP A 106 -6.50 2.25 -12.17
C ASP A 106 -7.04 2.64 -10.78
N LEU A 107 -7.27 3.94 -10.58
CA LEU A 107 -7.77 4.51 -9.33
C LEU A 107 -9.27 4.79 -9.33
N ASN A 108 -10.05 4.30 -10.28
CA ASN A 108 -11.48 4.59 -10.34
C ASN A 108 -12.20 4.26 -9.03
N GLN A 109 -11.74 3.26 -8.31
CA GLN A 109 -12.31 2.87 -7.02
C GLN A 109 -12.12 3.92 -5.92
N LEU A 110 -11.13 4.81 -6.03
CA LEU A 110 -10.87 5.83 -5.02
C LEU A 110 -11.74 7.08 -5.16
N HIS A 111 -12.42 7.27 -6.27
CA HIS A 111 -13.27 8.44 -6.51
C HIS A 111 -14.52 8.49 -5.64
N ASN A 112 -14.91 7.37 -5.05
CA ASN A 112 -16.13 7.25 -4.24
C ASN A 112 -15.86 7.23 -2.74
N VAL A 113 -14.68 7.63 -2.29
CA VAL A 113 -14.36 7.65 -0.86
C VAL A 113 -15.17 8.73 -0.16
N ASP A 114 -15.98 8.32 0.81
CA ASP A 114 -16.83 9.22 1.59
C ASP A 114 -16.06 9.75 2.81
N GLY A 115 -16.01 11.08 2.93
CA GLY A 115 -15.34 11.74 4.05
C GLY A 115 -16.13 11.72 5.36
N THR A 116 -17.34 11.17 5.41
CA THR A 116 -18.17 11.16 6.63
C THR A 116 -17.57 10.30 7.75
N ILE A 117 -16.70 9.35 7.41
CA ILE A 117 -15.96 8.54 8.39
C ILE A 117 -15.07 9.38 9.31
N PHE A 118 -14.73 10.61 8.93
CA PHE A 118 -13.86 11.51 9.69
C PHE A 118 -14.61 12.45 10.62
N ARG A 119 -15.83 12.12 11.02
CA ARG A 119 -16.63 12.97 11.92
C ARG A 119 -15.82 13.39 13.15
N GLY A 120 -15.75 14.70 13.39
CA GLY A 120 -15.02 15.26 14.52
C GLY A 120 -13.49 15.33 14.39
N TYR A 121 -12.93 14.90 13.25
CA TYR A 121 -11.48 14.89 13.00
C TYR A 121 -11.13 15.71 11.76
N LYS A 122 -11.41 17.01 11.80
CA LYS A 122 -11.26 17.89 10.63
C LYS A 122 -9.85 17.88 10.03
N ILE A 123 -8.80 17.92 10.84
CA ILE A 123 -7.41 17.98 10.36
C ILE A 123 -7.07 16.68 9.58
N ARG A 124 -7.46 15.54 10.11
CA ARG A 124 -7.25 14.25 9.44
C ARG A 124 -8.02 14.15 8.14
N LYS A 125 -9.26 14.62 8.14
CA LYS A 125 -10.11 14.66 6.96
C LYS A 125 -9.50 15.54 5.87
N ASP A 126 -9.04 16.73 6.22
CA ASP A 126 -8.45 17.67 5.28
C ASP A 126 -7.16 17.10 4.67
N LEU A 127 -6.28 16.51 5.48
CA LEU A 127 -5.06 15.90 4.98
C LEU A 127 -5.35 14.69 4.10
N PHE A 128 -6.33 13.86 4.45
CA PHE A 128 -6.75 12.74 3.62
C PHE A 128 -7.23 13.23 2.25
N LYS A 129 -8.04 14.28 2.20
CA LYS A 129 -8.51 14.87 0.94
C LYS A 129 -7.36 15.42 0.10
N ILE A 130 -6.39 16.07 0.72
CA ILE A 130 -5.21 16.58 0.02
C ILE A 130 -4.41 15.41 -0.57
N ARG A 131 -4.15 14.39 0.21
CA ARG A 131 -3.43 13.19 -0.26
C ARG A 131 -4.18 12.51 -1.40
N LEU A 132 -5.49 12.36 -1.27
CA LEU A 132 -6.33 11.78 -2.33
C LEU A 132 -6.27 12.62 -3.61
N THR A 133 -6.33 13.93 -3.49
CA THR A 133 -6.23 14.86 -4.63
C THR A 133 -4.88 14.75 -5.33
N ILE A 134 -3.80 14.63 -4.57
CA ILE A 134 -2.46 14.43 -5.14
C ILE A 134 -2.43 13.17 -6.02
N LEU A 135 -2.98 12.06 -5.54
CA LEU A 135 -2.99 10.80 -6.27
C LEU A 135 -3.89 10.85 -7.51
N THR A 136 -5.09 11.42 -7.39
CA THR A 136 -6.03 11.51 -8.51
C THR A 136 -5.56 12.49 -9.58
N SER A 137 -4.87 13.57 -9.20
CA SER A 137 -4.26 14.51 -10.14
C SER A 137 -3.14 13.86 -10.96
N GLU A 138 -2.35 12.98 -10.34
CA GLU A 138 -1.32 12.23 -11.05
C GLU A 138 -1.93 11.30 -12.10
N THR A 139 -3.03 10.63 -11.78
CA THR A 139 -3.77 9.79 -12.73
C THR A 139 -4.23 10.61 -13.95
N SER A 140 -4.79 11.80 -13.74
CA SER A 140 -5.25 12.67 -14.81
C SER A 140 -4.13 13.09 -15.76
N LYS A 141 -2.90 13.28 -15.27
CA LYS A 141 -1.74 13.60 -16.11
C LYS A 141 -1.37 12.46 -17.06
N MET A 142 -1.69 11.22 -16.70
CA MET A 142 -1.36 10.03 -17.50
C MET A 142 -2.36 9.77 -18.62
N GLU A 143 -3.55 10.39 -18.58
CA GLU A 143 -4.61 10.23 -19.58
C GLU A 143 -4.44 11.13 -20.81
N ILE A 144 -3.41 11.94 -20.85
CA ILE A 144 -3.15 12.88 -21.97
C ILE A 144 -2.39 12.22 -23.11
#